data_052df107a358df56938f80eab6c46206
#
_entry.id   052df107a358df56938f80eab6c46206
#
_cell.length_a   1.000
_cell.length_b   1.000
_cell.length_c   1.000
_cell.angle_alpha   90.00
_cell.angle_beta   90.00
_cell.angle_gamma   90.00
#
_symmetry.space_group_name_H-M   'P 1'
#
loop_
_entity.id
_entity.type
_entity.pdbx_description
1 polymer ?
#
loop_
_entity_poly.entity_id
_entity_poly.type
_entity_poly.pdbx_seq_one_letter_code
_entity_poly.pdbx_strand_id
1 'polypeptide(L)'
;DFILKNTPYVGLGFTTSYQDGYLLVTSIVNDSLQSNLAINDTIHEFNGIPVSKDGLNPAGPVGEIQKIIVTKVGKKTFIELSIPLILVQSSENHDQFLESIVRYEQTWFDYDIKILELIRKKDRIFVYYHWGGSRVEGGSIYNFNAMEILYVDKKTDLVNKIESLWSEKQFRDQFK
;
A
#
# COMPACT_ATOMS: atom_id res chain seq x y z
N ASP A 1 -10.56 9.00 18.80
CA ASP A 1 -9.90 9.06 17.47
C ASP A 1 -9.73 7.64 16.93
N PHE A 2 -10.20 7.40 15.71
CA PHE A 2 -10.05 6.12 15.02
C PHE A 2 -8.76 6.09 14.20
N ILE A 3 -8.10 4.91 14.14
CA ILE A 3 -6.91 4.67 13.32
C ILE A 3 -6.93 3.25 12.72
N LEU A 4 -6.78 3.13 11.40
CA LEU A 4 -6.45 1.89 10.72
C LEU A 4 -4.94 1.85 10.45
N LYS A 5 -4.26 0.80 10.87
CA LYS A 5 -2.86 0.51 10.51
C LYS A 5 -2.81 -0.60 9.48
N ASN A 6 -2.33 -0.27 8.29
CA ASN A 6 -2.12 -1.23 7.22
C ASN A 6 -0.94 -2.16 7.51
N THR A 7 -0.92 -3.32 6.88
CA THR A 7 0.18 -4.28 6.97
C THR A 7 1.49 -3.61 6.55
N PRO A 8 2.55 -3.68 7.38
CA PRO A 8 3.84 -3.17 6.96
C PRO A 8 4.44 -4.02 5.83
N TYR A 9 5.09 -3.38 4.87
CA TYR A 9 5.80 -4.04 3.79
C TYR A 9 7.16 -3.38 3.53
N VAL A 10 8.08 -4.10 2.88
CA VAL A 10 9.36 -3.53 2.46
C VAL A 10 9.18 -2.86 1.12
N GLY A 11 9.53 -1.58 1.02
CA GLY A 11 9.33 -0.78 -0.18
C GLY A 11 10.16 0.49 -0.21
N LEU A 12 9.92 1.31 -1.22
CA LEU A 12 10.68 2.55 -1.46
C LEU A 12 10.21 3.74 -0.60
N GLY A 13 9.05 3.63 0.08
CA GLY A 13 8.51 4.70 0.92
C GLY A 13 7.89 5.88 0.15
N PHE A 14 7.60 5.69 -1.13
CA PHE A 14 6.86 6.64 -1.95
C PHE A 14 5.96 5.92 -2.96
N THR A 15 4.98 6.64 -3.51
CA THR A 15 4.08 6.14 -4.55
C THR A 15 4.30 6.90 -5.84
N THR A 16 3.94 6.26 -6.96
CA THR A 16 4.11 6.84 -8.29
C THR A 16 2.86 6.64 -9.15
N SER A 17 2.69 7.50 -10.16
CA SER A 17 1.70 7.36 -11.22
C SER A 17 2.41 7.39 -12.57
N TYR A 18 2.06 6.45 -13.46
CA TYR A 18 2.64 6.40 -14.80
C TYR A 18 2.04 7.47 -15.71
N GLN A 19 2.90 8.18 -16.45
CA GLN A 19 2.53 9.19 -17.42
C GLN A 19 3.52 9.12 -18.59
N ASP A 20 3.03 8.77 -19.77
CA ASP A 20 3.72 8.89 -21.07
C ASP A 20 5.23 8.52 -21.09
N GLY A 21 5.59 7.38 -20.48
CA GLY A 21 6.96 6.85 -20.51
C GLY A 21 7.79 7.15 -19.26
N TYR A 22 7.23 7.79 -18.23
CA TYR A 22 7.88 8.05 -16.95
C TYR A 22 6.93 7.81 -15.77
N LEU A 23 7.47 7.80 -14.57
CA LEU A 23 6.69 7.72 -13.32
C LEU A 23 6.80 9.03 -12.55
N LEU A 24 5.66 9.64 -12.25
CA LEU A 24 5.58 10.84 -11.41
C LEU A 24 5.46 10.42 -9.94
N VAL A 25 6.27 10.99 -9.05
CA VAL A 25 6.17 10.80 -7.60
C VAL A 25 4.90 11.50 -7.08
N THR A 26 3.97 10.74 -6.50
CA THR A 26 2.65 11.25 -6.05
C THR A 26 2.54 11.39 -4.55
N SER A 27 3.27 10.59 -3.77
CA SER A 27 3.35 10.75 -2.31
C SER A 27 4.68 10.23 -1.77
N ILE A 28 5.07 10.71 -0.59
CA ILE A 28 6.24 10.24 0.16
C ILE A 28 5.78 9.94 1.59
N VAL A 29 6.02 8.71 2.05
CA VAL A 29 5.55 8.24 3.37
C VAL A 29 6.42 8.81 4.50
N ASN A 30 7.72 8.99 4.26
CA ASN A 30 8.65 9.52 5.25
C ASN A 30 9.72 10.39 4.59
N ASP A 31 9.54 11.69 4.63
CA ASP A 31 10.44 12.68 4.01
C ASP A 31 11.88 12.60 4.55
N SER A 32 12.06 12.20 5.81
CA SER A 32 13.40 12.13 6.42
C SER A 32 14.26 11.01 5.82
N LEU A 33 13.63 9.92 5.37
CA LEU A 33 14.32 8.79 4.75
C LEU A 33 14.49 8.97 3.23
N GLN A 34 13.67 9.81 2.61
CA GLN A 34 13.65 10.07 1.17
C GLN A 34 13.92 11.55 0.86
N SER A 35 14.79 12.18 1.66
CA SER A 35 15.07 13.63 1.62
C SER A 35 15.54 14.18 0.25
N ASN A 36 16.02 13.30 -0.63
CA ASN A 36 16.45 13.67 -1.97
C ASN A 36 15.37 13.53 -3.04
N LEU A 37 14.15 13.12 -2.66
CA LEU A 37 13.01 12.97 -3.56
C LEU A 37 11.91 13.95 -3.15
N ALA A 38 11.17 14.47 -4.12
CA ALA A 38 10.03 15.36 -3.89
C ALA A 38 8.80 14.91 -4.69
N ILE A 39 7.62 15.30 -4.22
CA ILE A 39 6.37 15.13 -4.98
C ILE A 39 6.51 15.87 -6.31
N ASN A 40 6.03 15.25 -7.39
CA ASN A 40 6.17 15.69 -8.77
C ASN A 40 7.60 15.58 -9.38
N ASP A 41 8.57 14.99 -8.68
CA ASP A 41 9.78 14.51 -9.36
C ASP A 41 9.41 13.39 -10.34
N THR A 42 10.15 13.32 -11.45
CA THR A 42 9.90 12.36 -12.52
C THR A 42 10.98 11.29 -12.54
N ILE A 43 10.57 10.01 -12.45
CA ILE A 43 11.47 8.86 -12.50
C ILE A 43 11.46 8.29 -13.92
N HIS A 44 12.64 8.09 -14.50
CA HIS A 44 12.85 7.58 -15.84
C HIS A 44 13.38 6.16 -15.88
N GLU A 45 14.24 5.80 -14.91
CA GLU A 45 14.83 4.46 -14.79
C GLU A 45 14.81 3.96 -13.35
N PHE A 46 14.73 2.65 -13.21
CA PHE A 46 14.83 1.93 -11.94
C PHE A 46 15.81 0.77 -12.10
N ASN A 47 16.90 0.79 -11.32
CA ASN A 47 17.99 -0.20 -11.39
C ASN A 47 18.53 -0.43 -12.81
N GLY A 48 18.67 0.66 -13.60
CA GLY A 48 19.16 0.61 -14.98
C GLY A 48 18.15 0.16 -16.03
N ILE A 49 16.88 0.00 -15.64
CA ILE A 49 15.79 -0.39 -16.55
C ILE A 49 14.85 0.81 -16.71
N PRO A 50 14.51 1.23 -17.95
CA PRO A 50 13.48 2.24 -18.17
C PRO A 50 12.15 1.86 -17.51
N VAL A 51 11.50 2.83 -16.87
CA VAL A 51 10.22 2.58 -16.20
C VAL A 51 9.09 2.34 -17.20
N SER A 52 8.10 1.57 -16.78
CA SER A 52 6.91 1.24 -17.57
C SER A 52 5.63 1.49 -16.77
N LYS A 53 4.48 1.25 -17.42
CA LYS A 53 3.17 1.27 -16.77
C LYS A 53 3.02 0.29 -15.60
N ASP A 54 3.89 -0.72 -15.51
CA ASP A 54 3.87 -1.71 -14.43
C ASP A 54 4.43 -1.15 -13.12
N GLY A 55 4.95 0.09 -13.16
CA GLY A 55 5.49 0.79 -12.01
C GLY A 55 6.88 0.31 -11.59
N LEU A 56 7.24 0.60 -10.33
CA LEU A 56 8.48 0.14 -9.73
C LEU A 56 8.26 -1.21 -9.05
N ASN A 57 9.21 -2.13 -9.22
CA ASN A 57 9.16 -3.46 -8.62
C ASN A 57 10.36 -3.68 -7.68
N PRO A 58 10.40 -2.98 -6.53
CA PRO A 58 11.52 -3.08 -5.59
C PRO A 58 11.54 -4.47 -4.96
N ALA A 59 12.73 -5.06 -4.87
CA ALA A 59 12.94 -6.36 -4.22
C ALA A 59 14.22 -6.31 -3.38
N GLY A 60 14.18 -6.93 -2.20
CA GLY A 60 15.31 -7.03 -1.29
C GLY A 60 14.95 -6.80 0.17
N PRO A 61 15.90 -6.94 1.09
CA PRO A 61 15.70 -6.65 2.51
C PRO A 61 15.70 -5.14 2.80
N VAL A 62 15.24 -4.77 3.99
CA VAL A 62 15.34 -3.38 4.49
C VAL A 62 16.79 -2.93 4.46
N GLY A 63 17.04 -1.71 3.96
CA GLY A 63 18.36 -1.10 3.81
C GLY A 63 19.03 -1.39 2.46
N GLU A 64 18.53 -2.30 1.65
CA GLU A 64 19.08 -2.53 0.32
C GLU A 64 18.87 -1.31 -0.58
N ILE A 65 19.95 -0.90 -1.26
CA ILE A 65 19.95 0.31 -2.09
C ILE A 65 19.40 0.00 -3.47
N GLN A 66 18.38 0.77 -3.85
CA GLN A 66 17.85 0.79 -5.22
C GLN A 66 18.31 2.08 -5.91
N LYS A 67 18.61 2.01 -7.20
CA LYS A 67 19.04 3.15 -8.00
C LYS A 67 17.90 3.66 -8.87
N ILE A 68 17.68 4.97 -8.88
CA ILE A 68 16.69 5.61 -9.75
C ILE A 68 17.33 6.77 -10.51
N ILE A 69 16.96 6.95 -11.76
CA ILE A 69 17.27 8.15 -12.53
C ILE A 69 16.06 9.06 -12.51
N VAL A 70 16.24 10.27 -12.01
CA VAL A 70 15.15 11.25 -11.86
C VAL A 70 15.46 12.58 -12.51
N THR A 71 14.41 13.32 -12.90
CA THR A 71 14.44 14.76 -13.11
C THR A 71 13.64 15.46 -12.03
N LYS A 72 14.22 16.51 -11.47
CA LYS A 72 13.56 17.34 -10.45
C LYS A 72 12.55 18.27 -11.07
N VAL A 73 11.51 18.63 -10.31
CA VAL A 73 10.51 19.61 -10.74
C VAL A 73 11.17 20.87 -11.30
N GLY A 74 10.81 21.25 -12.53
CA GLY A 74 11.36 22.43 -13.22
C GLY A 74 12.81 22.31 -13.69
N LYS A 75 13.43 21.14 -13.59
CA LYS A 75 14.79 20.84 -14.09
C LYS A 75 14.69 19.92 -15.29
N LYS A 76 15.74 19.97 -16.17
CA LYS A 76 15.88 19.05 -17.31
C LYS A 76 17.06 18.09 -17.14
N THR A 77 17.79 18.20 -16.04
CA THR A 77 18.99 17.40 -15.78
C THR A 77 18.60 16.10 -15.10
N PHE A 78 19.08 14.98 -15.63
CA PHE A 78 18.95 13.66 -15.01
C PHE A 78 19.92 13.54 -13.84
N ILE A 79 19.43 13.00 -12.73
CA ILE A 79 20.20 12.77 -11.51
C ILE A 79 20.01 11.33 -11.08
N GLU A 80 21.10 10.61 -10.79
CA GLU A 80 21.01 9.30 -10.13
C GLU A 80 20.84 9.50 -8.63
N LEU A 81 19.84 8.85 -8.06
CA LEU A 81 19.60 8.78 -6.62
C LEU A 81 19.69 7.33 -6.15
N SER A 82 20.29 7.17 -4.97
CA SER A 82 20.33 5.91 -4.22
C SER A 82 19.25 5.93 -3.14
N ILE A 83 18.28 5.05 -3.25
CA ILE A 83 17.11 4.98 -2.38
C ILE A 83 17.15 3.67 -1.58
N PRO A 84 17.26 3.70 -0.26
CA PRO A 84 17.20 2.49 0.54
C PRO A 84 15.77 1.94 0.59
N LEU A 85 15.64 0.62 0.58
CA LEU A 85 14.39 -0.03 0.95
C LEU A 85 14.11 0.19 2.43
N ILE A 86 12.89 0.56 2.77
CA ILE A 86 12.46 0.81 4.14
C ILE A 86 11.25 -0.06 4.50
N LEU A 87 11.01 -0.24 5.79
CA LEU A 87 9.73 -0.79 6.25
C LEU A 87 8.68 0.32 6.18
N VAL A 88 7.79 0.20 5.22
CA VAL A 88 6.68 1.14 5.00
C VAL A 88 5.47 0.67 5.80
N GLN A 89 4.92 1.53 6.64
CA GLN A 89 3.65 1.30 7.31
C GLN A 89 2.78 2.54 7.17
N SER A 90 1.69 2.42 6.44
CA SER A 90 0.69 3.47 6.33
C SER A 90 -0.39 3.32 7.40
N SER A 91 -1.01 4.44 7.74
CA SER A 91 -2.19 4.47 8.60
C SER A 91 -3.23 5.41 8.01
N GLU A 92 -4.50 5.10 8.27
CA GLU A 92 -5.65 5.90 7.87
C GLU A 92 -6.38 6.37 9.11
N ASN A 93 -6.76 7.64 9.12
CA ASN A 93 -7.72 8.16 10.11
C ASN A 93 -9.16 7.78 9.72
N HIS A 94 -10.13 8.19 10.51
CA HIS A 94 -11.54 7.87 10.28
C HIS A 94 -12.03 8.30 8.88
N ASP A 95 -11.73 9.51 8.44
CA ASP A 95 -12.24 10.04 7.17
C ASP A 95 -11.56 9.34 5.98
N GLN A 96 -10.25 9.13 6.05
CA GLN A 96 -9.50 8.35 5.05
C GLN A 96 -9.99 6.91 4.95
N PHE A 97 -10.34 6.30 6.08
CA PHE A 97 -10.92 4.96 6.10
C PHE A 97 -12.29 4.92 5.42
N LEU A 98 -13.17 5.90 5.67
CA LEU A 98 -14.46 5.99 4.97
C LEU A 98 -14.27 6.18 3.46
N GLU A 99 -13.35 7.04 3.05
CA GLU A 99 -13.00 7.21 1.63
C GLU A 99 -12.45 5.91 1.02
N SER A 100 -11.67 5.13 1.77
CA SER A 100 -11.13 3.85 1.28
C SER A 100 -12.25 2.82 1.07
N ILE A 101 -13.29 2.79 1.91
CA ILE A 101 -14.48 1.95 1.73
C ILE A 101 -15.22 2.32 0.44
N VAL A 102 -15.45 3.62 0.19
CA VAL A 102 -16.13 4.08 -1.04
C VAL A 102 -15.33 3.67 -2.28
N ARG A 103 -14.01 3.87 -2.27
CA ARG A 103 -13.14 3.43 -3.37
C ARG A 103 -13.17 1.91 -3.56
N TYR A 104 -13.27 1.17 -2.47
CA TYR A 104 -13.36 -0.29 -2.49
C TYR A 104 -14.61 -0.77 -3.24
N GLU A 105 -15.78 -0.23 -2.93
CA GLU A 105 -17.04 -0.53 -3.62
C GLU A 105 -16.99 -0.18 -5.11
N GLN A 106 -16.26 0.89 -5.49
CA GLN A 106 -16.07 1.27 -6.89
C GLN A 106 -15.08 0.36 -7.65
N THR A 107 -14.19 -0.31 -6.92
CA THR A 107 -13.13 -1.15 -7.51
C THR A 107 -13.61 -2.57 -7.76
N TRP A 108 -14.47 -3.09 -6.89
CA TRP A 108 -14.91 -4.48 -6.90
C TRP A 108 -16.37 -4.58 -7.34
N PHE A 109 -16.60 -5.32 -8.43
CA PHE A 109 -17.96 -5.59 -8.92
C PHE A 109 -18.72 -6.51 -7.97
N ASP A 110 -18.02 -7.54 -7.47
CA ASP A 110 -18.56 -8.51 -6.52
C ASP A 110 -17.46 -8.94 -5.55
N TYR A 111 -17.79 -9.15 -4.29
CA TYR A 111 -16.87 -9.66 -3.28
C TYR A 111 -17.59 -10.36 -2.13
N ASP A 112 -16.89 -11.30 -1.50
CA ASP A 112 -17.34 -12.03 -0.32
C ASP A 112 -16.27 -12.05 0.76
N ILE A 113 -16.71 -11.98 2.02
CA ILE A 113 -15.86 -12.09 3.19
C ILE A 113 -16.37 -13.24 4.05
N LYS A 114 -15.58 -14.32 4.10
CA LYS A 114 -15.89 -15.48 4.94
C LYS A 114 -15.05 -15.43 6.20
N ILE A 115 -15.68 -15.16 7.35
CA ILE A 115 -15.00 -15.26 8.65
C ILE A 115 -14.68 -16.73 8.91
N LEU A 116 -13.40 -17.04 9.12
CA LEU A 116 -12.87 -18.36 9.41
C LEU A 116 -12.76 -18.57 10.92
N GLU A 117 -12.31 -17.52 11.63
CA GLU A 117 -12.16 -17.56 13.08
C GLU A 117 -12.36 -16.16 13.69
N LEU A 118 -12.97 -16.11 14.87
CA LEU A 118 -13.16 -14.89 15.64
C LEU A 118 -12.86 -15.18 17.11
N ILE A 119 -11.88 -14.47 17.66
CA ILE A 119 -11.45 -14.61 19.05
C ILE A 119 -11.55 -13.25 19.74
N ARG A 120 -12.29 -13.19 20.84
CA ARG A 120 -12.30 -12.01 21.72
C ARG A 120 -11.38 -12.23 22.91
N LYS A 121 -10.47 -11.29 23.16
CA LYS A 121 -9.59 -11.26 24.33
C LYS A 121 -9.57 -9.86 24.93
N LYS A 122 -10.29 -9.66 26.05
CA LYS A 122 -10.45 -8.35 26.70
C LYS A 122 -11.06 -7.31 25.74
N ASP A 123 -10.28 -6.27 25.42
CA ASP A 123 -10.59 -5.15 24.56
C ASP A 123 -10.15 -5.35 23.10
N ARG A 124 -9.80 -6.58 22.73
CA ARG A 124 -9.35 -6.93 21.37
C ARG A 124 -10.22 -8.03 20.80
N ILE A 125 -10.51 -7.90 19.51
CA ILE A 125 -11.15 -8.92 18.70
C ILE A 125 -10.19 -9.26 17.57
N PHE A 126 -9.83 -10.54 17.45
CA PHE A 126 -9.03 -11.07 16.37
C PHE A 126 -9.98 -11.70 15.36
N VAL A 127 -9.94 -11.24 14.13
CA VAL A 127 -10.75 -11.74 13.02
C VAL A 127 -9.83 -12.33 11.97
N TYR A 128 -9.93 -13.63 11.76
CA TYR A 128 -9.28 -14.30 10.64
C TYR A 128 -10.33 -14.60 9.58
N TYR A 129 -10.10 -14.16 8.35
CA TYR A 129 -11.07 -14.29 7.28
C TYR A 129 -10.43 -14.59 5.93
N HIS A 130 -11.22 -15.19 5.07
CA HIS A 130 -10.97 -15.30 3.64
C HIS A 130 -11.74 -14.21 2.92
N TRP A 131 -11.07 -13.52 2.03
CA TRP A 131 -11.66 -12.57 1.11
C TRP A 131 -11.55 -13.08 -0.32
N GLY A 132 -12.60 -12.94 -1.12
CA GLY A 132 -12.61 -13.20 -2.56
C GLY A 132 -13.39 -12.14 -3.29
N GLY A 133 -12.97 -11.73 -4.48
CA GLY A 133 -13.70 -10.73 -5.25
C GLY A 133 -13.29 -10.66 -6.71
N SER A 134 -14.15 -10.08 -7.54
CA SER A 134 -13.94 -9.84 -8.97
C SER A 134 -14.14 -8.36 -9.29
N ARG A 135 -13.37 -7.85 -10.26
CA ARG A 135 -13.47 -6.45 -10.71
C ARG A 135 -14.56 -6.24 -11.77
N VAL A 136 -14.97 -7.30 -12.44
CA VAL A 136 -15.98 -7.25 -13.49
C VAL A 136 -16.88 -8.48 -13.41
N GLU A 137 -18.08 -8.39 -13.92
CA GLU A 137 -19.03 -9.50 -13.96
C GLU A 137 -18.44 -10.70 -14.72
N GLY A 138 -18.45 -11.89 -14.09
CA GLY A 138 -17.86 -13.12 -14.63
C GLY A 138 -16.34 -13.09 -14.81
N GLY A 139 -15.65 -12.11 -14.21
CA GLY A 139 -14.20 -11.98 -14.30
C GLY A 139 -13.43 -12.94 -13.40
N SER A 140 -12.11 -12.83 -13.44
CA SER A 140 -11.22 -13.59 -12.55
C SER A 140 -11.49 -13.27 -11.08
N ILE A 141 -11.50 -14.30 -10.24
CA ILE A 141 -11.63 -14.16 -8.79
C ILE A 141 -10.25 -14.02 -8.18
N TYR A 142 -10.02 -12.90 -7.52
CA TYR A 142 -8.83 -12.63 -6.69
C TYR A 142 -9.17 -12.99 -5.25
N ASN A 143 -8.23 -13.59 -4.53
CA ASN A 143 -8.50 -14.01 -3.15
C ASN A 143 -7.25 -13.95 -2.27
N PHE A 144 -7.47 -13.80 -0.97
CA PHE A 144 -6.44 -13.86 0.06
C PHE A 144 -7.03 -14.17 1.43
N ASN A 145 -6.19 -14.60 2.33
CA ASN A 145 -6.53 -14.67 3.76
C ASN A 145 -5.92 -13.49 4.49
N ALA A 146 -6.67 -12.93 5.41
CA ALA A 146 -6.21 -11.82 6.24
C ALA A 146 -6.58 -12.04 7.71
N MET A 147 -5.84 -11.36 8.57
CA MET A 147 -6.16 -11.23 9.99
C MET A 147 -6.25 -9.75 10.34
N GLU A 148 -7.26 -9.40 11.11
CA GLU A 148 -7.39 -8.07 11.68
C GLU A 148 -7.49 -8.14 13.20
N ILE A 149 -6.89 -7.15 13.86
CA ILE A 149 -7.03 -6.94 15.29
C ILE A 149 -7.83 -5.66 15.49
N LEU A 150 -9.05 -5.81 15.97
CA LEU A 150 -9.93 -4.70 16.32
C LEU A 150 -9.74 -4.35 17.79
N TYR A 151 -9.45 -3.10 18.09
CA TYR A 151 -9.33 -2.58 19.45
C TYR A 151 -10.62 -1.84 19.82
N VAL A 152 -11.28 -2.31 20.88
CA VAL A 152 -12.57 -1.78 21.34
C VAL A 152 -12.35 -0.87 22.53
N ASP A 153 -12.81 0.37 22.45
CA ASP A 153 -12.83 1.29 23.58
C ASP A 153 -13.87 0.84 24.61
N LYS A 154 -13.43 0.65 25.86
CA LYS A 154 -14.30 0.11 26.94
C LYS A 154 -15.40 1.08 27.39
N LYS A 155 -15.27 2.38 27.07
CA LYS A 155 -16.26 3.36 27.50
C LYS A 155 -17.36 3.55 26.48
N THR A 156 -17.00 3.45 25.20
CA THR A 156 -17.93 3.71 24.09
C THR A 156 -18.41 2.43 23.40
N ASP A 157 -17.75 1.31 23.65
CA ASP A 157 -17.96 0.01 22.97
C ASP A 157 -17.76 0.10 21.44
N LEU A 158 -17.01 1.11 20.97
CA LEU A 158 -16.69 1.32 19.58
C LEU A 158 -15.26 0.88 19.26
N VAL A 159 -15.05 0.45 18.03
CA VAL A 159 -13.69 0.18 17.52
C VAL A 159 -12.98 1.52 17.29
N ASN A 160 -11.85 1.72 17.97
CA ASN A 160 -11.04 2.91 17.85
C ASN A 160 -9.71 2.67 17.10
N LYS A 161 -9.31 1.41 16.91
CA LYS A 161 -8.12 1.04 16.14
C LYS A 161 -8.31 -0.30 15.46
N ILE A 162 -7.81 -0.41 14.24
CA ILE A 162 -7.65 -1.66 13.50
C ILE A 162 -6.19 -1.83 13.11
N GLU A 163 -5.65 -3.03 13.28
CA GLU A 163 -4.38 -3.47 12.72
C GLU A 163 -4.65 -4.59 11.74
N SER A 164 -4.32 -4.37 10.48
CA SER A 164 -4.53 -5.33 9.40
C SER A 164 -3.25 -6.09 9.07
N LEU A 165 -3.35 -7.39 8.88
CA LEU A 165 -2.25 -8.31 8.58
C LEU A 165 -2.64 -9.21 7.41
N TRP A 166 -2.06 -8.97 6.24
CA TRP A 166 -2.25 -9.78 5.04
C TRP A 166 -1.06 -9.68 4.09
N SER A 167 -0.95 -10.59 3.15
CA SER A 167 0.15 -10.61 2.20
C SER A 167 -0.21 -9.82 0.94
N GLU A 168 0.11 -8.53 0.92
CA GLU A 168 -0.07 -7.67 -0.25
C GLU A 168 0.64 -8.23 -1.50
N LYS A 169 1.84 -8.80 -1.31
CA LYS A 169 2.57 -9.43 -2.42
C LYS A 169 1.80 -10.60 -3.02
N GLN A 170 1.28 -11.51 -2.19
CA GLN A 170 0.50 -12.66 -2.64
C GLN A 170 -0.76 -12.21 -3.39
N PHE A 171 -1.38 -11.13 -2.95
CA PHE A 171 -2.54 -10.56 -3.62
C PHE A 171 -2.16 -9.95 -4.97
N ARG A 172 -1.14 -9.09 -5.02
CA ARG A 172 -0.68 -8.44 -6.26
C ARG A 172 -0.18 -9.42 -7.31
N ASP A 173 0.41 -10.54 -6.91
CA ASP A 173 0.90 -11.56 -7.84
C ASP A 173 -0.23 -12.24 -8.65
N GLN A 174 -1.49 -12.08 -8.25
CA GLN A 174 -2.66 -12.59 -8.98
C GLN A 174 -3.08 -11.71 -10.18
N PHE A 175 -2.52 -10.51 -10.31
CA PHE A 175 -2.81 -9.58 -11.43
C PHE A 175 -1.81 -9.66 -12.59
N LYS A 176 -0.87 -10.60 -12.56
CA LYS A 176 0.17 -10.79 -13.57
C LYS A 176 -0.29 -11.71 -14.69
#